data_1823cad98c5d990df053d9416c1b122b
#
_entry.id   1823cad98c5d990df053d9416c1b122b
#
_cell.length_a   1.000
_cell.length_b   1.000
_cell.length_c   1.000
_cell.angle_alpha   90.00
_cell.angle_beta   90.00
_cell.angle_gamma   90.00
#
_symmetry.space_group_name_H-M   'P 1'
#
loop_
_entity.id
_entity.type
_entity.pdbx_description
1 polymer ?
#
loop_
_entity_poly.entity_id
_entity_poly.type
_entity_poly.pdbx_seq_one_letter_code
_entity_poly.pdbx_strand_id
1 'polypeptide(L)'
;MRIIRQITIGYPQTFKGKNGVACKAAEVGICIIWINRTLTQMGYIMPESIIKDGKRKIYNFKYTFPAGEIDGDLTLDTVIYIKKAATIVEEDEKHLINEAGVTVGSIDSISLNFNNIYMDFPIKDVKDSSQPLWWLELKEWEDPRKDYFDEDHVCLYLNSFYGYCPKVGDTIKNIELLIEIITSAYLMIIRKIEDSGYLNDTLNDVGLEPGSISKIIYYFYSSCDTPLRYESIDCLQKSIHQNIEKMLRGD
;
A
#
# COMPACT_ATOMS: atom_id res chain seq x y z
N MET A 1 -1.15 -4.31 3.44
CA MET A 1 -1.97 -4.19 2.19
C MET A 1 -2.28 -5.54 1.60
N ARG A 2 -3.48 -5.74 1.03
CA ARG A 2 -3.89 -7.00 0.40
C ARG A 2 -4.22 -6.78 -1.08
N ILE A 3 -3.60 -7.57 -1.96
CA ILE A 3 -3.91 -7.61 -3.39
C ILE A 3 -4.83 -8.79 -3.64
N ILE A 4 -5.98 -8.54 -4.27
CA ILE A 4 -6.88 -9.55 -4.83
C ILE A 4 -7.11 -9.15 -6.28
N ARG A 5 -6.73 -10.02 -7.21
CA ARG A 5 -6.85 -9.72 -8.62
C ARG A 5 -7.22 -10.97 -9.41
N GLN A 6 -8.09 -10.79 -10.40
CA GLN A 6 -8.44 -11.82 -11.36
C GLN A 6 -8.10 -11.34 -12.77
N ILE A 7 -7.39 -12.17 -13.53
CA ILE A 7 -6.99 -11.89 -14.90
C ILE A 7 -7.51 -13.00 -15.80
N THR A 8 -8.28 -12.63 -16.81
CA THR A 8 -8.84 -13.56 -17.78
C THR A 8 -8.14 -13.41 -19.12
N ILE A 9 -7.50 -14.47 -19.60
CA ILE A 9 -6.88 -14.55 -20.92
C ILE A 9 -7.78 -15.33 -21.86
N GLY A 10 -8.32 -14.66 -22.87
CA GLY A 10 -9.25 -15.25 -23.82
C GLY A 10 -8.63 -16.33 -24.72
N TYR A 11 -7.41 -16.07 -25.19
CA TYR A 11 -6.73 -16.93 -26.15
C TYR A 11 -5.25 -17.10 -25.78
N PRO A 12 -4.91 -17.86 -24.71
CA PRO A 12 -3.53 -18.01 -24.24
C PRO A 12 -2.58 -18.67 -25.26
N GLN A 13 -3.13 -19.40 -26.23
CA GLN A 13 -2.35 -19.99 -27.32
C GLN A 13 -1.71 -18.93 -28.24
N THR A 14 -2.26 -17.72 -28.34
CA THR A 14 -1.70 -16.65 -29.18
C THR A 14 -0.37 -16.09 -28.65
N PHE A 15 -0.03 -16.40 -27.41
CA PHE A 15 1.29 -16.03 -26.86
C PHE A 15 2.42 -16.87 -27.41
N LYS A 16 2.11 -17.94 -28.16
CA LYS A 16 3.07 -18.93 -28.62
C LYS A 16 3.22 -18.97 -30.14
N GLY A 17 4.39 -19.41 -30.60
CA GLY A 17 4.73 -19.53 -32.01
C GLY A 17 5.31 -18.25 -32.58
N LYS A 18 5.68 -18.27 -33.87
CA LYS A 18 6.41 -17.22 -34.56
C LYS A 18 5.86 -15.79 -34.43
N ASN A 19 4.56 -15.64 -34.25
CA ASN A 19 3.89 -14.35 -34.05
C ASN A 19 3.55 -14.06 -32.58
N GLY A 20 3.96 -14.93 -31.67
CA GLY A 20 3.79 -14.79 -30.23
C GLY A 20 5.02 -14.21 -29.54
N VAL A 21 5.04 -14.33 -28.22
CA VAL A 21 6.15 -13.88 -27.36
C VAL A 21 7.02 -15.04 -26.87
N ALA A 22 6.62 -16.29 -27.12
CA ALA A 22 7.33 -17.49 -26.70
C ALA A 22 7.25 -18.58 -27.78
N CYS A 23 8.23 -19.48 -27.81
CA CYS A 23 8.22 -20.63 -28.72
C CYS A 23 6.97 -21.50 -28.50
N LYS A 24 6.46 -22.13 -29.56
CA LYS A 24 5.26 -22.97 -29.57
C LYS A 24 5.31 -24.10 -28.55
N ALA A 25 6.49 -24.72 -28.39
CA ALA A 25 6.71 -25.82 -27.45
C ALA A 25 7.04 -25.35 -26.03
N ALA A 26 7.23 -24.04 -25.78
CA ALA A 26 7.47 -23.51 -24.44
C ALA A 26 6.21 -23.53 -23.57
N GLU A 27 6.37 -23.65 -22.27
CA GLU A 27 5.30 -23.43 -21.30
C GLU A 27 5.39 -22.00 -20.76
N VAL A 28 4.31 -21.23 -20.92
CA VAL A 28 4.24 -19.86 -20.42
C VAL A 28 3.37 -19.77 -19.19
N GLY A 29 3.74 -18.91 -18.26
CA GLY A 29 2.99 -18.54 -17.07
C GLY A 29 2.68 -17.04 -17.05
N ILE A 30 1.81 -16.65 -16.14
CA ILE A 30 1.52 -15.25 -15.82
C ILE A 30 1.82 -15.05 -14.34
N CYS A 31 2.53 -13.98 -14.01
CA CYS A 31 2.74 -13.54 -12.63
C CYS A 31 2.61 -12.02 -12.56
N ILE A 32 2.52 -11.50 -11.33
CA ILE A 32 2.61 -10.07 -11.07
C ILE A 32 4.00 -9.82 -10.48
N ILE A 33 4.78 -8.95 -11.10
CA ILE A 33 6.02 -8.42 -10.52
C ILE A 33 5.64 -7.16 -9.77
N TRP A 34 6.04 -7.07 -8.51
CA TRP A 34 5.89 -5.86 -7.75
C TRP A 34 7.26 -5.21 -7.54
N ILE A 35 7.31 -3.89 -7.68
CA ILE A 35 8.51 -3.07 -7.53
C ILE A 35 8.16 -1.91 -6.62
N ASN A 36 8.84 -1.84 -5.47
CA ASN A 36 8.83 -0.67 -4.60
C ASN A 36 10.14 0.07 -4.78
N ARG A 37 10.09 1.22 -5.46
CA ARG A 37 11.29 2.01 -5.75
C ARG A 37 11.84 2.72 -4.53
N THR A 38 10.98 3.16 -3.63
CA THR A 38 11.35 3.87 -2.41
C THR A 38 12.22 2.98 -1.50
N LEU A 39 11.81 1.72 -1.32
CA LEU A 39 12.56 0.76 -0.50
C LEU A 39 13.57 -0.07 -1.29
N THR A 40 13.71 0.16 -2.61
CA THR A 40 14.58 -0.63 -3.50
C THR A 40 14.28 -2.13 -3.41
N GLN A 41 13.00 -2.48 -3.29
CA GLN A 41 12.54 -3.86 -3.15
C GLN A 41 11.74 -4.28 -4.37
N MET A 42 11.83 -5.55 -4.70
CA MET A 42 11.04 -6.18 -5.75
C MET A 42 10.76 -7.65 -5.42
N GLY A 43 9.68 -8.15 -5.98
CA GLY A 43 9.34 -9.56 -5.86
C GLY A 43 8.27 -9.96 -6.88
N TYR A 44 7.75 -11.16 -6.74
CA TYR A 44 6.73 -11.67 -7.64
C TYR A 44 5.59 -12.34 -6.87
N ILE A 45 4.39 -12.23 -7.43
CA ILE A 45 3.18 -12.86 -6.93
C ILE A 45 2.73 -13.89 -7.96
N MET A 46 2.72 -15.15 -7.56
CA MET A 46 2.20 -16.23 -8.39
C MET A 46 0.69 -16.35 -8.23
N PRO A 47 -0.04 -16.81 -9.25
CA PRO A 47 -1.46 -17.07 -9.09
C PRO A 47 -1.73 -18.19 -8.06
N GLU A 48 -2.67 -17.93 -7.14
CA GLU A 48 -3.13 -18.92 -6.15
C GLU A 48 -3.88 -20.07 -6.83
N SER A 49 -4.62 -19.75 -7.90
CA SER A 49 -5.33 -20.75 -8.70
C SER A 49 -5.43 -20.35 -10.18
N ILE A 50 -5.49 -21.35 -11.05
CA ILE A 50 -5.67 -21.18 -12.49
C ILE A 50 -6.85 -22.05 -12.91
N ILE A 51 -7.91 -21.43 -13.42
CA ILE A 51 -9.13 -22.10 -13.88
C ILE A 51 -9.12 -22.10 -15.40
N LYS A 52 -9.37 -23.27 -16.00
CA LYS A 52 -9.58 -23.41 -17.44
C LYS A 52 -11.07 -23.37 -17.72
N ASP A 53 -11.50 -22.42 -18.54
CA ASP A 53 -12.89 -22.26 -18.97
C ASP A 53 -12.93 -22.25 -20.52
N GLY A 54 -13.13 -23.40 -21.09
CA GLY A 54 -13.04 -23.58 -22.52
C GLY A 54 -11.67 -23.19 -23.09
N LYS A 55 -11.66 -22.15 -23.95
CA LYS A 55 -10.42 -21.57 -24.52
C LYS A 55 -9.77 -20.53 -23.63
N ARG A 56 -10.44 -20.13 -22.54
CA ARG A 56 -9.97 -19.10 -21.62
C ARG A 56 -9.19 -19.71 -20.48
N LYS A 57 -8.29 -18.90 -19.90
CA LYS A 57 -7.65 -19.17 -18.62
C LYS A 57 -7.89 -18.00 -17.68
N ILE A 58 -8.33 -18.31 -16.47
CA ILE A 58 -8.59 -17.33 -15.40
C ILE A 58 -7.51 -17.54 -14.34
N TYR A 59 -6.74 -16.51 -14.08
CA TYR A 59 -5.67 -16.48 -13.07
C TYR A 59 -6.14 -15.67 -11.87
N ASN A 60 -6.22 -16.29 -10.70
CA ASN A 60 -6.60 -15.63 -9.46
C ASN A 60 -5.35 -15.38 -8.62
N PHE A 61 -5.12 -14.12 -8.30
CA PHE A 61 -3.99 -13.67 -7.48
C PHE A 61 -4.52 -13.22 -6.13
N LYS A 62 -3.83 -13.61 -5.07
CA LYS A 62 -4.07 -13.15 -3.72
C LYS A 62 -2.72 -13.06 -3.01
N TYR A 63 -2.41 -11.88 -2.51
CA TYR A 63 -1.19 -11.64 -1.79
C TYR A 63 -1.42 -10.59 -0.70
N THR A 64 -0.81 -10.78 0.44
CA THR A 64 -0.88 -9.83 1.54
C THR A 64 0.54 -9.38 1.86
N PHE A 65 0.82 -8.11 1.64
CA PHE A 65 2.03 -7.49 2.14
C PHE A 65 1.86 -7.32 3.65
N PRO A 66 2.81 -7.75 4.45
CA PRO A 66 2.88 -7.37 5.86
C PRO A 66 2.81 -5.85 6.02
N ALA A 67 2.26 -5.40 7.13
CA ALA A 67 2.22 -3.98 7.40
C ALA A 67 3.65 -3.43 7.47
N GLY A 68 3.89 -2.31 6.75
CA GLY A 68 5.19 -1.66 6.66
C GLY A 68 6.20 -2.27 5.71
N GLU A 69 5.84 -3.29 4.93
CA GLU A 69 6.70 -3.75 3.82
C GLU A 69 6.64 -2.85 2.60
N ILE A 70 5.65 -1.96 2.50
CA ILE A 70 5.49 -1.07 1.35
C ILE A 70 5.39 0.36 1.85
N ASP A 71 6.26 1.19 1.31
CA ASP A 71 6.28 2.64 1.47
C ASP A 71 6.52 3.28 0.10
N GLY A 72 5.90 4.44 -0.14
CA GLY A 72 6.06 5.18 -1.38
C GLY A 72 5.39 4.52 -2.59
N ASP A 73 6.09 4.51 -3.71
CA ASP A 73 5.55 4.03 -4.99
C ASP A 73 5.68 2.51 -5.14
N LEU A 74 4.55 1.85 -5.34
CA LEU A 74 4.48 0.44 -5.70
C LEU A 74 3.99 0.29 -7.14
N THR A 75 4.78 -0.32 -7.99
CA THR A 75 4.37 -0.73 -9.33
C THR A 75 4.04 -2.22 -9.34
N LEU A 76 2.90 -2.57 -9.92
CA LEU A 76 2.45 -3.94 -10.13
C LEU A 76 2.38 -4.23 -11.62
N ASP A 77 3.37 -4.94 -12.14
CA ASP A 77 3.45 -5.33 -13.55
C ASP A 77 2.93 -6.76 -13.74
N THR A 78 1.85 -6.93 -14.48
CA THR A 78 1.37 -8.25 -14.87
C THR A 78 2.11 -8.69 -16.12
N VAL A 79 2.86 -9.76 -16.00
CA VAL A 79 3.79 -10.20 -17.06
C VAL A 79 3.56 -11.65 -17.48
N ILE A 80 3.95 -11.93 -18.72
CA ILE A 80 4.09 -13.27 -19.27
C ILE A 80 5.53 -13.68 -19.13
N TYR A 81 5.79 -14.84 -18.55
CA TYR A 81 7.13 -15.40 -18.40
C TYR A 81 7.20 -16.83 -18.94
N ILE A 82 8.42 -17.27 -19.30
CA ILE A 82 8.65 -18.66 -19.71
C ILE A 82 8.76 -19.51 -18.44
N LYS A 83 7.76 -20.35 -18.20
CA LYS A 83 7.75 -21.30 -17.08
C LYS A 83 8.69 -22.48 -17.35
N LYS A 84 8.68 -22.96 -18.61
CA LYS A 84 9.57 -24.03 -19.10
C LYS A 84 9.99 -23.73 -20.53
N ALA A 85 11.29 -23.73 -20.78
CA ALA A 85 11.84 -23.54 -22.12
C ALA A 85 11.42 -24.67 -23.08
N ALA A 86 11.24 -24.33 -24.34
CA ALA A 86 11.03 -25.31 -25.41
C ALA A 86 12.27 -26.14 -25.60
N THR A 87 12.13 -27.46 -25.71
CA THR A 87 13.22 -28.37 -26.04
C THR A 87 13.50 -28.40 -27.54
N ILE A 88 12.52 -28.04 -28.35
CA ILE A 88 12.62 -27.94 -29.81
C ILE A 88 12.17 -26.53 -30.17
N VAL A 89 13.01 -25.81 -30.93
CA VAL A 89 12.72 -24.46 -31.44
C VAL A 89 12.67 -24.56 -32.97
N GLU A 90 11.52 -24.16 -33.52
CA GLU A 90 11.33 -24.13 -34.98
C GLU A 90 12.22 -23.02 -35.62
N GLU A 91 12.57 -23.14 -36.90
CA GLU A 91 13.48 -22.21 -37.56
C GLU A 91 12.98 -20.76 -37.54
N ASP A 92 11.67 -20.58 -37.70
CA ASP A 92 10.99 -19.27 -37.66
C ASP A 92 10.72 -18.72 -36.25
N GLU A 93 11.13 -19.46 -35.23
CA GLU A 93 11.03 -19.07 -33.82
C GLU A 93 12.38 -18.70 -33.16
N LYS A 94 13.51 -18.81 -33.90
CA LYS A 94 14.86 -18.57 -33.37
C LYS A 94 15.09 -17.14 -32.87
N HIS A 95 14.23 -16.21 -33.23
CA HIS A 95 14.26 -14.83 -32.75
C HIS A 95 13.61 -14.66 -31.38
N LEU A 96 12.87 -15.68 -30.88
CA LEU A 96 12.19 -15.64 -29.63
C LEU A 96 13.11 -16.07 -28.46
N ILE A 97 12.98 -15.41 -27.33
CA ILE A 97 13.67 -15.81 -26.09
C ILE A 97 13.11 -17.16 -25.64
N ASN A 98 13.99 -18.12 -25.34
CA ASN A 98 13.61 -19.46 -24.90
C ASN A 98 14.41 -19.85 -23.64
N GLU A 99 14.28 -19.06 -22.59
CA GLU A 99 14.96 -19.29 -21.30
C GLU A 99 13.92 -19.26 -20.16
N ALA A 100 13.93 -20.29 -19.30
CA ALA A 100 13.00 -20.39 -18.18
C ALA A 100 13.24 -19.28 -17.16
N GLY A 101 12.17 -18.70 -16.64
CA GLY A 101 12.19 -17.58 -15.71
C GLY A 101 12.21 -16.19 -16.35
N VAL A 102 12.50 -16.10 -17.65
CA VAL A 102 12.57 -14.81 -18.34
C VAL A 102 11.18 -14.28 -18.67
N THR A 103 10.97 -12.99 -18.41
CA THR A 103 9.77 -12.25 -18.83
C THR A 103 9.84 -11.95 -20.32
N VAL A 104 8.79 -12.32 -21.05
CA VAL A 104 8.70 -12.19 -22.51
C VAL A 104 7.59 -11.25 -22.99
N GLY A 105 6.75 -10.75 -22.08
CA GLY A 105 5.71 -9.78 -22.42
C GLY A 105 5.07 -9.19 -21.19
N SER A 106 4.50 -7.99 -21.35
CA SER A 106 3.68 -7.32 -20.31
C SER A 106 2.22 -7.31 -20.76
N ILE A 107 1.31 -7.55 -19.82
CA ILE A 107 -0.14 -7.49 -20.03
C ILE A 107 -0.66 -6.12 -19.62
N ASP A 108 -0.27 -5.67 -18.42
CA ASP A 108 -0.60 -4.36 -17.88
C ASP A 108 0.37 -3.94 -16.77
N SER A 109 0.29 -2.68 -16.38
CA SER A 109 1.04 -2.08 -15.28
C SER A 109 0.11 -1.18 -14.48
N ILE A 110 0.14 -1.31 -13.16
CA ILE A 110 -0.60 -0.47 -12.21
C ILE A 110 0.41 0.16 -11.27
N SER A 111 0.40 1.49 -11.18
CA SER A 111 1.18 2.22 -10.18
C SER A 111 0.26 2.65 -9.04
N LEU A 112 0.66 2.32 -7.83
CA LEU A 112 0.02 2.70 -6.59
C LEU A 112 0.99 3.56 -5.80
N ASN A 113 0.54 4.72 -5.34
CA ASN A 113 1.34 5.61 -4.53
C ASN A 113 0.87 5.52 -3.08
N PHE A 114 1.77 5.09 -2.18
CA PHE A 114 1.52 4.94 -0.74
C PHE A 114 2.16 6.07 0.07
N ASN A 115 2.67 7.14 -0.55
CA ASN A 115 3.19 8.32 0.14
C ASN A 115 2.10 9.10 0.90
N ASN A 116 0.89 8.58 0.91
CA ASN A 116 -0.25 9.21 1.57
C ASN A 116 -0.49 8.55 2.93
N ILE A 117 0.26 8.95 3.94
CA ILE A 117 0.08 8.52 5.34
C ILE A 117 -1.39 8.62 5.82
N TYR A 118 -2.16 9.56 5.27
CA TYR A 118 -3.58 9.68 5.59
C TYR A 118 -4.47 8.59 4.96
N MET A 119 -4.00 7.84 3.94
CA MET A 119 -4.79 6.74 3.34
C MET A 119 -4.82 5.50 4.23
N ASP A 120 -3.86 5.37 5.16
CA ASP A 120 -3.84 4.28 6.13
C ASP A 120 -4.53 4.68 7.45
N PHE A 121 -4.93 5.96 7.60
CA PHE A 121 -5.63 6.42 8.79
C PHE A 121 -7.08 5.92 8.75
N PRO A 122 -7.56 5.20 9.79
CA PRO A 122 -8.95 4.75 9.85
C PRO A 122 -9.90 5.94 9.94
N ILE A 123 -10.54 6.30 8.82
CA ILE A 123 -11.44 7.46 8.71
C ILE A 123 -12.87 6.98 8.44
N LYS A 124 -13.83 7.51 9.20
CA LYS A 124 -15.25 7.31 8.99
C LYS A 124 -15.96 8.62 8.68
N ASP A 125 -16.67 8.64 7.56
CA ASP A 125 -17.59 9.73 7.26
C ASP A 125 -18.91 9.52 8.02
N VAL A 126 -19.34 10.57 8.74
CA VAL A 126 -20.63 10.62 9.43
C VAL A 126 -21.41 11.86 9.00
N LYS A 127 -22.73 11.86 9.25
CA LYS A 127 -23.58 13.02 9.00
C LYS A 127 -24.53 13.20 10.16
N ASP A 128 -24.08 13.95 11.16
CA ASP A 128 -24.82 14.17 12.39
C ASP A 128 -24.66 15.61 12.88
N SER A 129 -25.80 16.34 12.98
CA SER A 129 -25.82 17.72 13.43
C SER A 129 -25.51 17.92 14.91
N SER A 130 -25.57 16.83 15.71
CA SER A 130 -25.29 16.87 17.14
C SER A 130 -23.81 16.66 17.48
N GLN A 131 -23.01 16.21 16.52
CA GLN A 131 -21.59 15.92 16.68
C GLN A 131 -20.71 17.07 16.13
N PRO A 132 -19.47 17.22 16.61
CA PRO A 132 -18.54 18.21 16.09
C PRO A 132 -18.14 17.93 14.64
N LEU A 133 -17.41 18.86 14.01
CA LEU A 133 -16.89 18.74 12.65
C LEU A 133 -16.02 17.49 12.45
N TRP A 134 -15.24 17.17 13.47
CA TRP A 134 -14.41 15.97 13.51
C TRP A 134 -14.12 15.58 14.96
N TRP A 135 -13.79 14.31 15.18
CA TRP A 135 -13.25 13.83 16.45
C TRP A 135 -12.41 12.56 16.20
N LEU A 136 -11.49 12.32 17.11
CA LEU A 136 -10.68 11.11 17.15
C LEU A 136 -11.16 10.24 18.32
N GLU A 137 -11.52 9.01 18.01
CA GLU A 137 -11.81 8.01 19.03
C GLU A 137 -10.58 7.13 19.23
N LEU A 138 -10.01 7.19 20.42
CA LEU A 138 -8.91 6.34 20.86
C LEU A 138 -9.47 5.41 21.93
N LYS A 139 -9.76 4.18 21.54
CA LYS A 139 -10.23 3.15 22.46
C LYS A 139 -9.13 2.69 23.41
N GLU A 140 -9.44 1.82 24.36
CA GLU A 140 -8.41 1.31 25.27
C GLU A 140 -7.44 0.40 24.52
N TRP A 141 -6.16 0.66 24.69
CA TRP A 141 -5.06 -0.18 24.23
C TRP A 141 -4.43 -0.89 25.43
N GLU A 142 -4.12 -2.17 25.29
CA GLU A 142 -3.36 -2.91 26.29
C GLU A 142 -1.86 -2.72 26.04
N ASP A 143 -1.42 -2.87 24.79
CA ASP A 143 -0.04 -2.69 24.36
C ASP A 143 0.00 -2.11 22.93
N PRO A 144 0.28 -0.81 22.74
CA PRO A 144 0.25 -0.18 21.42
C PRO A 144 1.29 -0.74 20.45
N ARG A 145 2.27 -1.54 20.93
CA ARG A 145 3.25 -2.24 20.09
C ARG A 145 2.66 -3.47 19.40
N LYS A 146 1.47 -3.96 19.87
CA LYS A 146 0.76 -5.15 19.38
C LYS A 146 -0.64 -4.85 18.89
N ASP A 147 -1.33 -3.90 19.54
CA ASP A 147 -2.68 -3.50 19.17
C ASP A 147 -2.68 -2.86 17.78
N TYR A 148 -3.57 -3.31 16.90
CA TYR A 148 -3.60 -2.89 15.50
C TYR A 148 -4.06 -1.44 15.34
N PHE A 149 -3.51 -0.77 14.33
CA PHE A 149 -3.96 0.55 13.88
C PHE A 149 -5.17 0.40 12.96
N ASP A 150 -6.32 0.18 13.52
CA ASP A 150 -7.58 -0.09 12.83
C ASP A 150 -8.74 0.68 13.48
N GLU A 151 -9.93 0.58 12.87
CA GLU A 151 -11.15 1.24 13.35
C GLU A 151 -11.58 0.81 14.75
N ASP A 152 -11.11 -0.34 15.25
CA ASP A 152 -11.44 -0.84 16.56
C ASP A 152 -10.59 -0.19 17.66
N HIS A 153 -9.43 0.37 17.33
CA HIS A 153 -8.51 1.00 18.29
C HIS A 153 -8.33 2.49 18.05
N VAL A 154 -8.30 2.92 16.78
CA VAL A 154 -8.09 4.32 16.38
C VAL A 154 -9.07 4.64 15.26
N CYS A 155 -9.95 5.59 15.43
CA CYS A 155 -10.88 5.99 14.37
C CYS A 155 -11.06 7.50 14.35
N LEU A 156 -10.75 8.12 13.20
CA LEU A 156 -11.01 9.53 12.93
C LEU A 156 -12.37 9.67 12.26
N TYR A 157 -13.25 10.42 12.87
CA TYR A 157 -14.57 10.73 12.32
C TYR A 157 -14.55 12.11 11.65
N LEU A 158 -15.03 12.18 10.42
CA LEU A 158 -15.26 13.42 9.68
C LEU A 158 -16.76 13.62 9.50
N ASN A 159 -17.29 14.77 9.90
CA ASN A 159 -18.72 15.02 9.90
C ASN A 159 -19.16 15.83 8.67
N SER A 160 -19.66 15.13 7.66
CA SER A 160 -20.14 15.71 6.40
C SER A 160 -21.43 16.51 6.53
N PHE A 161 -22.02 16.61 7.73
CA PHE A 161 -23.09 17.57 8.00
C PHE A 161 -22.62 19.01 7.75
N TYR A 162 -21.37 19.30 8.06
CA TYR A 162 -20.74 20.59 7.81
C TYR A 162 -20.21 20.65 6.39
N GLY A 163 -20.75 21.55 5.56
CA GLY A 163 -20.44 21.62 4.12
C GLY A 163 -18.97 21.89 3.77
N TYR A 164 -18.17 22.35 4.73
CA TYR A 164 -16.73 22.57 4.62
C TYR A 164 -15.87 21.43 5.20
N CYS A 165 -16.49 20.34 5.64
CA CYS A 165 -15.77 19.15 6.09
C CYS A 165 -14.86 18.63 4.97
N PRO A 166 -13.59 18.28 5.27
CA PRO A 166 -12.70 17.66 4.29
C PRO A 166 -13.34 16.38 3.76
N LYS A 167 -13.18 16.13 2.47
CA LYS A 167 -13.56 14.86 1.83
C LYS A 167 -12.31 14.20 1.32
N VAL A 168 -12.09 12.97 1.79
CA VAL A 168 -11.01 12.10 1.35
C VAL A 168 -11.54 11.26 0.17
N GLY A 169 -10.86 11.30 -0.98
CA GLY A 169 -11.25 10.61 -2.20
C GLY A 169 -10.31 11.00 -3.34
N ASP A 170 -10.70 10.76 -4.58
CA ASP A 170 -9.88 11.06 -5.78
C ASP A 170 -9.40 12.53 -5.86
N THR A 171 -10.09 13.44 -5.20
CA THR A 171 -9.67 14.83 -5.05
C THR A 171 -9.95 15.29 -3.63
N ILE A 172 -8.90 15.68 -2.92
CA ILE A 172 -9.02 16.19 -1.55
C ILE A 172 -9.61 17.60 -1.60
N LYS A 173 -10.75 17.79 -0.95
CA LYS A 173 -11.32 19.10 -0.72
C LYS A 173 -10.95 19.61 0.67
N ASN A 174 -10.61 20.91 0.77
CA ASN A 174 -10.19 21.56 2.01
C ASN A 174 -8.94 20.90 2.63
N ILE A 175 -7.90 20.76 1.82
CA ILE A 175 -6.64 20.13 2.21
C ILE A 175 -6.01 20.78 3.46
N GLU A 176 -6.12 22.10 3.60
CA GLU A 176 -5.62 22.86 4.75
C GLU A 176 -6.25 22.35 6.05
N LEU A 177 -7.58 22.22 6.04
CA LEU A 177 -8.29 21.73 7.21
C LEU A 177 -7.99 20.24 7.48
N LEU A 178 -7.80 19.44 6.43
CA LEU A 178 -7.37 18.06 6.58
C LEU A 178 -6.00 17.96 7.24
N ILE A 179 -5.04 18.79 6.82
CA ILE A 179 -3.70 18.87 7.44
C ILE A 179 -3.81 19.14 8.94
N GLU A 180 -4.61 20.12 9.36
CA GLU A 180 -4.81 20.44 10.77
C GLU A 180 -5.44 19.28 11.54
N ILE A 181 -6.43 18.62 10.98
CA ILE A 181 -7.11 17.47 11.59
C ILE A 181 -6.14 16.31 11.78
N ILE A 182 -5.42 15.93 10.73
CA ILE A 182 -4.44 14.82 10.78
C ILE A 182 -3.29 15.15 11.73
N THR A 183 -2.79 16.39 11.71
CA THR A 183 -1.78 16.87 12.68
C THR A 183 -2.24 16.66 14.12
N SER A 184 -3.46 17.08 14.42
CA SER A 184 -4.05 16.95 15.75
C SER A 184 -4.22 15.48 16.13
N ALA A 185 -4.67 14.64 15.19
CA ALA A 185 -4.85 13.21 15.42
C ALA A 185 -3.53 12.52 15.75
N TYR A 186 -2.47 12.75 14.96
CA TYR A 186 -1.13 12.21 15.26
C TYR A 186 -0.60 12.68 16.60
N LEU A 187 -0.77 13.96 16.94
CA LEU A 187 -0.37 14.49 18.23
C LEU A 187 -1.05 13.77 19.39
N MET A 188 -2.37 13.54 19.29
CA MET A 188 -3.13 12.83 20.30
C MET A 188 -2.68 11.37 20.47
N ILE A 189 -2.41 10.67 19.35
CA ILE A 189 -1.93 9.28 19.37
C ILE A 189 -0.55 9.21 20.02
N ILE A 190 0.40 10.07 19.59
CA ILE A 190 1.76 10.10 20.14
C ILE A 190 1.72 10.38 21.65
N ARG A 191 0.87 11.29 22.11
CA ARG A 191 0.71 11.57 23.54
C ARG A 191 0.15 10.38 24.31
N LYS A 192 -0.83 9.67 23.75
CA LYS A 192 -1.36 8.47 24.41
C LYS A 192 -0.31 7.35 24.50
N ILE A 193 0.54 7.19 23.47
CA ILE A 193 1.68 6.26 23.51
C ILE A 193 2.70 6.69 24.59
N GLU A 194 2.99 7.99 24.69
CA GLU A 194 3.89 8.55 25.71
C GLU A 194 3.34 8.30 27.11
N ASP A 195 2.07 8.61 27.36
CA ASP A 195 1.39 8.40 28.64
C ASP A 195 1.36 6.92 29.05
N SER A 196 1.34 6.02 28.06
CA SER A 196 1.41 4.57 28.26
C SER A 196 2.84 4.06 28.49
N GLY A 197 3.86 4.93 28.38
CA GLY A 197 5.27 4.60 28.61
C GLY A 197 6.00 3.91 27.44
N TYR A 198 5.37 3.81 26.27
CA TYR A 198 5.91 3.08 25.10
C TYR A 198 6.58 3.97 24.05
N LEU A 199 6.65 5.30 24.25
CA LEU A 199 7.17 6.21 23.22
C LEU A 199 8.62 5.88 22.84
N ASN A 200 9.49 5.58 23.81
CA ASN A 200 10.89 5.24 23.54
C ASN A 200 11.03 3.95 22.71
N ASP A 201 10.24 2.92 23.02
CA ASP A 201 10.20 1.67 22.26
C ASP A 201 9.71 1.94 20.83
N THR A 202 8.68 2.78 20.70
CA THR A 202 8.10 3.19 19.41
C THR A 202 9.14 3.89 18.54
N LEU A 203 9.86 4.88 19.06
CA LEU A 203 10.85 5.64 18.29
C LEU A 203 12.11 4.85 17.90
N ASN A 204 12.40 3.77 18.61
CA ASN A 204 13.57 2.91 18.36
C ASN A 204 13.22 1.55 17.72
N ASP A 205 12.00 1.36 17.26
CA ASP A 205 11.50 0.11 16.64
C ASP A 205 11.68 -1.15 17.53
N VAL A 206 11.48 -0.99 18.83
CA VAL A 206 11.71 -2.07 19.81
C VAL A 206 10.42 -2.85 20.07
N GLY A 207 10.37 -4.09 19.59
CA GLY A 207 9.25 -5.02 19.85
C GLY A 207 7.93 -4.62 19.17
N LEU A 208 7.98 -3.84 18.09
CA LEU A 208 6.80 -3.40 17.36
C LEU A 208 6.31 -4.49 16.41
N GLU A 209 5.07 -4.91 16.55
CA GLU A 209 4.44 -5.84 15.61
C GLU A 209 3.99 -5.12 14.34
N PRO A 210 4.09 -5.76 13.16
CA PRO A 210 3.60 -5.18 11.91
C PRO A 210 2.11 -4.82 11.99
N GLY A 211 1.77 -3.57 11.63
CA GLY A 211 0.39 -3.05 11.69
C GLY A 211 -0.06 -2.56 13.05
N SER A 212 0.81 -2.62 14.06
CA SER A 212 0.50 -2.06 15.36
C SER A 212 0.48 -0.54 15.35
N ILE A 213 -0.21 0.06 16.32
CA ILE A 213 -0.30 1.50 16.49
C ILE A 213 1.09 2.13 16.56
N SER A 214 1.96 1.59 17.41
CA SER A 214 3.35 2.04 17.54
C SER A 214 4.13 1.89 16.25
N LYS A 215 3.89 0.82 15.45
CA LYS A 215 4.60 0.61 14.18
C LYS A 215 4.21 1.64 13.13
N ILE A 216 2.94 2.02 13.05
CA ILE A 216 2.46 3.08 12.16
C ILE A 216 3.07 4.45 12.57
N ILE A 217 3.11 4.75 13.87
CA ILE A 217 3.76 5.97 14.36
C ILE A 217 5.27 5.96 14.10
N TYR A 218 5.95 4.81 14.23
CA TYR A 218 7.36 4.68 13.85
C TYR A 218 7.58 4.96 12.36
N TYR A 219 6.71 4.44 11.46
CA TYR A 219 6.82 4.75 10.03
C TYR A 219 6.61 6.22 9.74
N PHE A 220 5.58 6.84 10.35
CA PHE A 220 5.40 8.28 10.24
C PHE A 220 6.67 9.04 10.69
N TYR A 221 7.20 8.71 11.86
CA TYR A 221 8.41 9.31 12.40
C TYR A 221 9.62 9.14 11.47
N SER A 222 9.81 7.92 10.93
CA SER A 222 10.93 7.59 10.06
C SER A 222 10.84 8.23 8.66
N SER A 223 9.63 8.54 8.19
CA SER A 223 9.38 9.21 6.91
C SER A 223 9.41 10.73 7.01
N CYS A 224 9.56 11.29 8.21
CA CYS A 224 9.65 12.73 8.40
C CYS A 224 10.99 13.29 7.91
N ASP A 225 10.98 14.17 6.92
CA ASP A 225 12.16 14.91 6.47
C ASP A 225 12.70 15.85 7.56
N THR A 226 11.77 16.43 8.34
CA THR A 226 12.09 17.27 9.48
C THR A 226 11.92 16.47 10.76
N PRO A 227 12.98 16.30 11.58
CA PRO A 227 12.87 15.56 12.84
C PRO A 227 11.77 16.11 13.74
N LEU A 228 10.99 15.23 14.35
CA LEU A 228 9.97 15.61 15.32
C LEU A 228 10.63 16.18 16.57
N ARG A 229 10.09 17.27 17.07
CA ARG A 229 10.67 18.06 18.17
C ARG A 229 9.83 17.87 19.42
N TYR A 230 10.38 17.15 20.39
CA TYR A 230 9.70 16.75 21.64
C TYR A 230 9.95 17.73 22.82
N GLU A 231 10.63 18.86 22.60
CA GLU A 231 10.97 19.82 23.67
C GLU A 231 9.73 20.46 24.31
N SER A 232 8.66 20.61 23.52
CA SER A 232 7.36 21.08 24.00
C SER A 232 6.25 20.58 23.07
N ILE A 233 5.01 20.64 23.56
CA ILE A 233 3.82 20.26 22.77
C ILE A 233 3.71 21.11 21.49
N ASP A 234 4.02 22.42 21.58
CA ASP A 234 3.93 23.34 20.45
C ASP A 234 5.01 23.01 19.40
N CYS A 235 6.23 22.67 19.84
CA CYS A 235 7.30 22.23 18.95
C CYS A 235 6.96 20.91 18.25
N LEU A 236 6.39 19.98 18.98
CA LEU A 236 5.95 18.68 18.43
C LEU A 236 4.83 18.89 17.41
N GLN A 237 3.78 19.61 17.75
CA GLN A 237 2.67 19.93 16.85
C GLN A 237 3.16 20.59 15.56
N LYS A 238 4.02 21.62 15.69
CA LYS A 238 4.57 22.32 14.53
C LYS A 238 5.38 21.40 13.63
N SER A 239 6.22 20.53 14.20
CA SER A 239 7.03 19.60 13.40
C SER A 239 6.17 18.50 12.73
N ILE A 240 5.13 17.99 13.38
CA ILE A 240 4.14 17.10 12.78
C ILE A 240 3.44 17.80 11.61
N HIS A 241 2.92 19.01 11.83
CA HIS A 241 2.24 19.80 10.82
C HIS A 241 3.09 20.00 9.56
N GLN A 242 4.35 20.43 9.73
CA GLN A 242 5.28 20.65 8.61
C GLN A 242 5.50 19.38 7.78
N ASN A 243 5.65 18.22 8.42
CA ASN A 243 5.83 16.97 7.71
C ASN A 243 4.56 16.53 6.99
N ILE A 244 3.38 16.61 7.64
CA ILE A 244 2.09 16.27 7.01
C ILE A 244 1.80 17.20 5.83
N GLU A 245 2.06 18.50 5.96
CA GLU A 245 1.89 19.46 4.88
C GLU A 245 2.71 19.09 3.65
N LYS A 246 4.01 18.79 3.82
CA LYS A 246 4.88 18.33 2.73
C LYS A 246 4.35 17.03 2.10
N MET A 247 3.99 16.05 2.91
CA MET A 247 3.47 14.76 2.43
C MET A 247 2.18 14.91 1.62
N LEU A 248 1.28 15.82 2.03
CA LEU A 248 -0.01 16.03 1.35
C LEU A 248 0.08 16.92 0.12
N ARG A 249 1.04 17.83 0.05
CA ARG A 249 1.24 18.74 -1.09
C ARG A 249 2.20 18.17 -2.13
N GLY A 250 3.04 17.20 -1.77
CA GLY A 250 4.01 16.56 -2.67
C GLY A 250 5.20 17.46 -2.99
N ASP A 251 5.61 18.30 -2.06
CA ASP A 251 6.76 19.22 -2.16
C ASP A 251 8.06 18.56 -1.63
#